data_31403b7efb2c9e9ed871a72c5f340cf9
#
_entry.id   31403b7efb2c9e9ed871a72c5f340cf9
#
_cell.length_a   1.000
_cell.length_b   1.000
_cell.length_c   1.000
_cell.angle_alpha   90.00
_cell.angle_beta   90.00
_cell.angle_gamma   90.00
#
_symmetry.space_group_name_H-M   'P 1'
#
loop_
_entity.id
_entity.type
_entity.pdbx_description
1 polymer ?
#
loop_
_entity_poly.entity_id
_entity_poly.type
_entity_poly.pdbx_seq_one_letter_code
_entity_poly.pdbx_strand_id
1 'polypeptide(L)'
;MVTIYHEEFLKTADKKIKEINTLNQSGKKVEAAKASLEFAKFKVAYYEQFVNGSDHITNYEKIYDDDYYWALIGLANARDKCMDLGIYEE
;
A
#
# COMPACT_ATOMS: atom_id res chain seq x y z
N MET A 1 10.97 -12.84 -7.70
CA MET A 1 10.54 -11.69 -6.91
C MET A 1 11.03 -10.40 -7.54
N VAL A 2 10.15 -9.44 -7.69
CA VAL A 2 10.49 -8.18 -8.33
C VAL A 2 10.88 -7.16 -7.25
N THR A 3 12.03 -6.53 -7.43
CA THR A 3 12.47 -5.48 -6.51
C THR A 3 11.82 -4.16 -6.91
N ILE A 4 11.21 -3.50 -5.94
CA ILE A 4 10.62 -2.18 -6.14
C ILE A 4 11.62 -1.15 -5.66
N TYR A 5 12.10 -0.30 -6.56
CA TYR A 5 13.04 0.74 -6.21
C TYR A 5 12.32 1.96 -5.65
N HIS A 6 13.03 2.72 -4.83
CA HIS A 6 12.45 3.87 -4.15
C HIS A 6 11.83 4.88 -5.13
N GLU A 7 12.51 5.18 -6.23
CA GLU A 7 11.98 6.12 -7.22
C GLU A 7 10.70 5.60 -7.87
N GLU A 8 10.67 4.31 -8.19
CA GLU A 8 9.47 3.69 -8.74
C GLU A 8 8.33 3.72 -7.74
N PHE A 9 8.65 3.46 -6.48
CA PHE A 9 7.66 3.51 -5.41
C PHE A 9 7.04 4.90 -5.31
N LEU A 10 7.87 5.95 -5.30
CA LEU A 10 7.37 7.32 -5.20
C LEU A 10 6.48 7.70 -6.39
N LYS A 11 6.89 7.34 -7.59
CA LYS A 11 6.10 7.63 -8.79
C LYS A 11 4.76 6.90 -8.77
N THR A 12 4.78 5.63 -8.42
CA THR A 12 3.56 4.83 -8.36
C THR A 12 2.64 5.33 -7.25
N ALA A 13 3.21 5.68 -6.09
CA ALA A 13 2.43 6.21 -4.98
C ALA A 13 1.73 7.51 -5.37
N ASP A 14 2.44 8.43 -6.01
CA ASP A 14 1.85 9.69 -6.46
C ASP A 14 0.71 9.46 -7.45
N LYS A 15 0.92 8.58 -8.41
CA LYS A 15 -0.08 8.24 -9.41
C LYS A 15 -1.33 7.61 -8.76
N LYS A 16 -1.12 6.69 -7.84
CA LYS A 16 -2.23 6.01 -7.15
C LYS A 16 -3.02 6.96 -6.27
N ILE A 17 -2.33 7.84 -5.55
CA ILE A 17 -3.00 8.83 -4.70
C ILE A 17 -3.89 9.74 -5.55
N LYS A 18 -3.38 10.22 -6.68
CA LYS A 18 -4.16 11.05 -7.60
C LYS A 18 -5.37 10.32 -8.15
N GLU A 19 -5.17 9.06 -8.53
CA GLU A 19 -6.25 8.21 -9.04
C GLU A 19 -7.35 8.03 -7.99
N ILE A 20 -6.97 7.70 -6.76
CA ILE A 20 -7.92 7.50 -5.66
C ILE A 20 -8.70 8.78 -5.39
N ASN A 21 -8.01 9.92 -5.35
CA ASN A 21 -8.66 11.21 -5.12
C ASN A 21 -9.65 11.54 -6.23
N THR A 22 -9.29 11.28 -7.48
CA THR A 22 -10.17 11.52 -8.62
C THR A 22 -11.41 10.63 -8.54
N LEU A 23 -11.25 9.38 -8.19
CA LEU A 23 -12.37 8.45 -8.06
C LEU A 23 -13.32 8.88 -6.93
N ASN A 24 -12.75 9.32 -5.81
CA ASN A 24 -13.57 9.81 -4.69
C ASN A 24 -14.33 11.07 -5.07
N GLN A 25 -13.70 12.00 -5.76
CA GLN A 25 -14.34 13.24 -6.20
C GLN A 25 -15.45 12.97 -7.21
N SER A 26 -15.32 11.89 -7.97
CA SER A 26 -16.33 11.50 -8.96
C SER A 26 -17.45 10.66 -8.35
N GLY A 27 -17.41 10.40 -7.05
CA GLY A 27 -18.43 9.60 -6.38
C GLY A 27 -18.29 8.10 -6.61
N LYS A 28 -17.19 7.66 -7.18
CA LYS A 28 -16.96 6.25 -7.48
C LYS A 28 -16.32 5.54 -6.28
N LYS A 29 -17.13 5.36 -5.24
CA LYS A 29 -16.63 4.83 -3.97
C LYS A 29 -16.09 3.41 -4.06
N VAL A 30 -16.72 2.55 -4.85
CA VAL A 30 -16.27 1.16 -5.01
C VAL A 30 -14.92 1.12 -5.71
N GLU A 31 -14.79 1.85 -6.81
CA GLU A 31 -13.52 1.90 -7.55
C GLU A 31 -12.41 2.52 -6.70
N ALA A 32 -12.74 3.58 -5.95
CA ALA A 32 -11.78 4.21 -5.05
C ALA A 32 -11.31 3.24 -3.96
N ALA A 33 -12.22 2.47 -3.39
CA ALA A 33 -11.87 1.49 -2.37
C ALA A 33 -10.97 0.39 -2.94
N LYS A 34 -11.26 -0.08 -4.15
CA LYS A 34 -10.42 -1.08 -4.83
C LYS A 34 -9.03 -0.52 -5.11
N ALA A 35 -8.95 0.71 -5.60
CA ALA A 35 -7.66 1.36 -5.87
C ALA A 35 -6.86 1.55 -4.59
N SER A 36 -7.53 1.92 -3.50
CA SER A 36 -6.89 2.06 -2.18
C SER A 36 -6.34 0.72 -1.69
N LEU A 37 -7.08 -0.36 -1.91
CA LEU A 37 -6.62 -1.69 -1.52
C LEU A 37 -5.38 -2.09 -2.32
N GLU A 38 -5.38 -1.85 -3.63
CA GLU A 38 -4.22 -2.14 -4.47
C GLU A 38 -3.01 -1.34 -4.03
N PHE A 39 -3.22 -0.06 -3.72
CA PHE A 39 -2.13 0.79 -3.23
C PHE A 39 -1.60 0.31 -1.89
N ALA A 40 -2.49 -0.11 -0.98
CA ALA A 40 -2.07 -0.65 0.31
C ALA A 40 -1.22 -1.92 0.14
N LYS A 41 -1.62 -2.81 -0.77
CA LYS A 41 -0.85 -4.00 -1.09
C LYS A 41 0.52 -3.65 -1.66
N PHE A 42 0.57 -2.66 -2.51
CA PHE A 42 1.82 -2.19 -3.12
C PHE A 42 2.77 -1.64 -2.04
N LYS A 43 2.25 -0.85 -1.10
CA LYS A 43 3.07 -0.33 0.00
C LYS A 43 3.61 -1.45 0.88
N VAL A 44 2.78 -2.43 1.19
CA VAL A 44 3.23 -3.58 1.98
C VAL A 44 4.35 -4.32 1.25
N ALA A 45 4.18 -4.57 -0.04
CA ALA A 45 5.20 -5.25 -0.83
C ALA A 45 6.51 -4.47 -0.87
N TYR A 46 6.42 -3.14 -0.98
CA TYR A 46 7.60 -2.30 -1.00
C TYR A 46 8.39 -2.40 0.32
N TYR A 47 7.70 -2.21 1.44
CA TYR A 47 8.38 -2.24 2.74
C TYR A 47 8.81 -3.65 3.14
N GLU A 48 8.07 -4.66 2.74
CA GLU A 48 8.39 -6.05 3.04
C GLU A 48 9.76 -6.46 2.49
N GLN A 49 10.15 -5.94 1.34
CA GLN A 49 11.46 -6.28 0.77
C GLN A 49 12.62 -5.80 1.66
N PHE A 50 12.42 -4.77 2.48
CA PHE A 50 13.45 -4.30 3.39
C PHE A 50 13.45 -5.06 4.72
N VAL A 51 12.30 -5.60 5.11
CA VAL A 51 12.16 -6.30 6.38
C VAL A 51 12.58 -7.76 6.25
N ASN A 52 12.04 -8.45 5.26
CA ASN A 52 12.26 -9.88 5.13
C ASN A 52 13.52 -10.25 4.38
N GLY A 53 14.03 -9.41 3.55
CA GLY A 53 15.20 -9.73 2.77
C GLY A 53 16.47 -9.17 3.33
N SER A 54 16.37 -8.41 4.37
CA SER A 54 17.53 -7.71 4.78
C SER A 54 18.32 -8.52 5.75
N ASP A 55 19.52 -8.66 5.46
CA ASP A 55 20.37 -9.31 6.35
C ASP A 55 21.25 -8.31 7.02
N HIS A 56 20.86 -7.05 7.13
CA HIS A 56 21.89 -6.31 7.49
C HIS A 56 21.89 -4.95 7.87
N ILE A 57 21.17 -4.14 7.80
CA ILE A 57 21.45 -2.76 8.04
C ILE A 57 20.62 -2.30 9.20
N THR A 58 21.18 -2.36 10.34
CA THR A 58 20.51 -2.20 11.59
C THR A 58 19.68 -0.93 11.76
N ASN A 59 20.19 0.22 11.36
CA ASN A 59 19.45 1.47 11.56
C ASN A 59 18.28 1.63 10.58
N TYR A 60 18.48 1.20 9.36
CA TYR A 60 17.44 1.24 8.36
C TYR A 60 16.34 0.23 8.63
N GLU A 61 16.71 -0.92 9.15
CA GLU A 61 15.72 -1.94 9.50
C GLU A 61 14.68 -1.43 10.45
N LYS A 62 15.09 -0.68 11.46
CA LYS A 62 14.17 -0.18 12.45
C LYS A 62 13.16 0.81 11.84
N ILE A 63 13.63 1.66 10.95
CA ILE A 63 12.78 2.64 10.28
C ILE A 63 11.77 1.93 9.38
N TYR A 64 12.25 0.99 8.58
CA TYR A 64 11.37 0.27 7.66
C TYR A 64 10.43 -0.69 8.38
N ASP A 65 10.81 -1.19 9.55
CA ASP A 65 9.91 -2.00 10.37
C ASP A 65 8.68 -1.21 10.80
N ASP A 66 8.87 0.04 11.23
CA ASP A 66 7.77 0.90 11.62
C ASP A 66 6.88 1.20 10.41
N ASP A 67 7.48 1.53 9.28
CA ASP A 67 6.75 1.80 8.03
C ASP A 67 6.00 0.56 7.57
N TYR A 68 6.61 -0.59 7.68
CA TYR A 68 5.97 -1.86 7.32
C TYR A 68 4.76 -2.11 8.21
N TYR A 69 4.90 -1.90 9.51
CA TYR A 69 3.82 -2.05 10.47
C TYR A 69 2.62 -1.16 10.10
N TRP A 70 2.89 0.11 9.82
CA TRP A 70 1.83 1.04 9.42
C TRP A 70 1.22 0.68 8.08
N ALA A 71 2.02 0.15 7.16
CA ALA A 71 1.50 -0.33 5.88
C ALA A 71 0.55 -1.51 6.07
N LEU A 72 0.86 -2.41 6.99
CA LEU A 72 -0.02 -3.54 7.30
C LEU A 72 -1.34 -3.07 7.89
N ILE A 73 -1.30 -2.08 8.77
CA ILE A 73 -2.51 -1.49 9.35
C ILE A 73 -3.35 -0.85 8.24
N GLY A 74 -2.71 -0.10 7.35
CA GLY A 74 -3.38 0.51 6.21
C GLY A 74 -4.03 -0.53 5.31
N LEU A 75 -3.37 -1.65 5.09
CA LEU A 75 -3.92 -2.74 4.29
C LEU A 75 -5.16 -3.35 4.96
N ALA A 76 -5.11 -3.58 6.28
CA ALA A 76 -6.25 -4.10 7.01
C ALA A 76 -7.44 -3.14 6.92
N ASN A 77 -7.18 -1.85 7.09
CA ASN A 77 -8.23 -0.84 7.00
C ASN A 77 -8.84 -0.77 5.59
N ALA A 78 -8.01 -0.89 4.56
CA ALA A 78 -8.50 -0.88 3.18
C ALA A 78 -9.35 -2.11 2.89
N ARG A 79 -8.97 -3.26 3.41
CA ARG A 79 -9.78 -4.49 3.29
C ARG A 79 -11.12 -4.35 3.99
N ASP A 80 -11.12 -3.81 5.20
CA ASP A 80 -12.36 -3.61 5.96
C ASP A 80 -13.30 -2.68 5.20
N LYS A 81 -12.77 -1.62 4.63
CA LYS A 81 -13.58 -0.69 3.85
C LYS A 81 -14.17 -1.36 2.62
N CYS A 82 -13.39 -2.17 1.94
CA CYS A 82 -13.90 -2.94 0.80
C CYS A 82 -15.01 -3.89 1.22
N MET A 83 -14.85 -4.58 2.34
CA MET A 83 -15.87 -5.48 2.86
C MET A 83 -17.16 -4.72 3.19
N ASP A 84 -17.05 -3.54 3.77
CA ASP A 84 -18.21 -2.71 4.08
C ASP A 84 -18.97 -2.31 2.82
N LEU A 85 -18.29 -2.20 1.70
CA LEU A 85 -18.89 -1.88 0.41
C LEU A 85 -19.32 -3.12 -0.38
N GLY A 86 -19.20 -4.30 0.22
CA GLY A 86 -19.57 -5.55 -0.44
C GLY A 86 -18.51 -6.07 -1.40
N ILE A 87 -17.29 -5.59 -1.31
CA ILE A 87 -16.19 -6.06 -2.14
C ILE A 87 -15.40 -7.08 -1.36
N TYR A 88 -15.35 -8.30 -1.85
CA TYR A 88 -14.60 -9.35 -1.18
C TYR A 88 -13.42 -9.76 -2.04
N GLU A 89 -12.27 -9.87 -1.39
CA GLU A 89 -11.05 -10.30 -2.05
C GLU A 89 -10.90 -11.81 -1.89
N GLU A 90 -10.52 -12.47 -2.95
CA GLU A 90 -10.26 -13.90 -2.93
C GLU A 90 -8.83 -14.23 -2.56
#